data_3b7f7b3c86844be24a960db51f01d3fa
#
_entry.id   3b7f7b3c86844be24a960db51f01d3fa
#
_cell.length_a   1.000
_cell.length_b   1.000
_cell.length_c   1.000
_cell.angle_alpha   90.00
_cell.angle_beta   90.00
_cell.angle_gamma   90.00
#
_symmetry.space_group_name_H-M   'P 1'
#
loop_
_entity.id
_entity.type
_entity.pdbx_description
1 polymer ?
#
loop_
_entity_poly.entity_id
_entity_poly.type
_entity_poly.pdbx_seq_one_letter_code
_entity_poly.pdbx_strand_id
1 'polypeptide(L)'
;VHLVNKEGESVVRRNCLVGFTGYVGTTLLAQTAFDELYNSSNIESIKGMEFDLVVCAAAPAVKWKANQAPEEDLANINQLISCLKEVKAEKFVLISTVDVYTTPIKVDESTNIQAETAEPYGKHRFYLEQFVTQTFHDHLIIRLPGLFGKGLKKNFIYDLIHDNALHLTHYLSEFQFYNMNHLWDDIQTAIANSLSLVNFATEPVSAKEIAQAGLNINFSNETEKKPVSYDMRSLYSHIFGDRDNKEYMKSKGKVLQEIKAFIEEEKRALR
;
A
#
# COMPACT_ATOMS: atom_id res chain seq x y z
N VAL A 1 -11.75 -18.93 -11.58
CA VAL A 1 -11.19 -20.29 -11.52
C VAL A 1 -12.23 -21.18 -10.88
N HIS A 2 -12.79 -22.14 -11.65
CA HIS A 2 -13.69 -23.14 -11.09
C HIS A 2 -12.86 -24.16 -10.31
N LEU A 3 -13.03 -24.19 -9.01
CA LEU A 3 -12.55 -25.29 -8.16
C LEU A 3 -13.74 -26.16 -7.80
N VAL A 4 -13.47 -27.46 -7.67
CA VAL A 4 -14.49 -28.45 -7.26
C VAL A 4 -14.31 -28.66 -5.75
N ASN A 5 -15.38 -28.58 -4.97
CA ASN A 5 -15.34 -28.91 -3.55
C ASN A 5 -15.13 -30.44 -3.36
N LYS A 6 -14.94 -30.89 -2.10
CA LYS A 6 -14.74 -32.30 -1.78
C LYS A 6 -15.92 -33.22 -2.21
N GLU A 7 -17.05 -32.63 -2.56
CA GLU A 7 -18.28 -33.32 -2.99
C GLU A 7 -18.52 -33.25 -4.49
N GLY A 8 -17.58 -32.64 -5.27
CA GLY A 8 -17.64 -32.60 -6.75
C GLY A 8 -18.49 -31.46 -7.32
N GLU A 9 -18.96 -30.51 -6.49
CA GLU A 9 -19.74 -29.37 -6.94
C GLU A 9 -18.84 -28.21 -7.38
N SER A 10 -19.20 -27.53 -8.46
CA SER A 10 -18.54 -26.32 -8.94
C SER A 10 -18.84 -25.16 -7.98
N VAL A 11 -17.85 -24.79 -7.17
CA VAL A 11 -17.96 -23.59 -6.31
C VAL A 11 -17.62 -22.37 -7.16
N VAL A 12 -18.60 -21.53 -7.42
CA VAL A 12 -18.38 -20.21 -8.02
C VAL A 12 -17.78 -19.32 -6.94
N ARG A 13 -16.47 -19.09 -7.00
CA ARG A 13 -15.82 -18.14 -6.08
C ARG A 13 -16.26 -16.73 -6.42
N ARG A 14 -16.68 -16.00 -5.40
CA ARG A 14 -17.16 -14.62 -5.51
C ARG A 14 -16.16 -13.68 -4.85
N ASN A 15 -15.40 -12.96 -5.66
CA ASN A 15 -14.38 -12.05 -5.19
C ASN A 15 -14.81 -10.60 -5.42
N CYS A 16 -14.55 -9.71 -4.48
CA CYS A 16 -14.83 -8.30 -4.69
C CYS A 16 -13.63 -7.39 -4.37
N LEU A 17 -13.62 -6.23 -5.03
CA LEU A 17 -12.67 -5.15 -4.80
C LEU A 17 -13.40 -3.89 -4.35
N VAL A 18 -13.10 -3.42 -3.14
CA VAL A 18 -13.59 -2.17 -2.58
C VAL A 18 -12.53 -1.09 -2.78
N GLY A 19 -12.92 0.04 -3.40
CA GLY A 19 -11.99 1.12 -3.73
C GLY A 19 -11.34 1.00 -5.12
N PHE A 20 -12.04 0.38 -6.07
CA PHE A 20 -11.54 0.07 -7.41
C PHE A 20 -11.13 1.29 -8.25
N THR A 21 -11.59 2.50 -7.91
CA THR A 21 -11.27 3.75 -8.63
C THR A 21 -10.00 4.45 -8.12
N GLY A 22 -9.47 4.03 -6.98
CA GLY A 22 -8.22 4.56 -6.41
C GLY A 22 -6.96 4.01 -7.11
N TYR A 23 -5.78 4.58 -6.81
CA TYR A 23 -4.52 4.17 -7.42
C TYR A 23 -4.22 2.68 -7.20
N VAL A 24 -4.35 2.19 -5.98
CA VAL A 24 -4.18 0.77 -5.65
C VAL A 24 -5.26 -0.08 -6.35
N GLY A 25 -6.53 0.34 -6.28
CA GLY A 25 -7.64 -0.40 -6.87
C GLY A 25 -7.53 -0.54 -8.39
N THR A 26 -7.18 0.54 -9.11
CA THR A 26 -6.97 0.48 -10.56
C THR A 26 -5.77 -0.39 -10.95
N THR A 27 -4.71 -0.42 -10.13
CA THR A 27 -3.58 -1.33 -10.33
C THR A 27 -4.00 -2.78 -10.17
N LEU A 28 -4.78 -3.11 -9.13
CA LEU A 28 -5.29 -4.47 -8.92
C LEU A 28 -6.18 -4.93 -10.08
N LEU A 29 -7.06 -4.05 -10.58
CA LEU A 29 -7.90 -4.37 -11.76
C LEU A 29 -7.08 -4.62 -13.04
N ALA A 30 -5.91 -4.03 -13.16
CA ALA A 30 -5.02 -4.30 -14.29
C ALA A 30 -4.28 -5.64 -14.16
N GLN A 31 -4.20 -6.20 -12.96
CA GLN A 31 -3.44 -7.44 -12.66
C GLN A 31 -4.34 -8.66 -12.48
N THR A 32 -5.59 -8.47 -12.05
CA THR A 32 -6.52 -9.58 -11.82
C THR A 32 -7.97 -9.15 -12.01
N ALA A 33 -8.87 -10.13 -12.21
CA ALA A 33 -10.30 -9.89 -12.31
C ALA A 33 -10.98 -10.05 -10.95
N PHE A 34 -11.99 -9.23 -10.71
CA PHE A 34 -12.92 -9.32 -9.57
C PHE A 34 -14.34 -9.42 -10.10
N ASP A 35 -15.20 -10.19 -9.42
CA ASP A 35 -16.59 -10.38 -9.83
C ASP A 35 -17.45 -9.16 -9.51
N GLU A 36 -17.12 -8.47 -8.40
CA GLU A 36 -17.84 -7.26 -7.97
C GLU A 36 -16.90 -6.13 -7.59
N LEU A 37 -17.34 -4.91 -7.89
CA LEU A 37 -16.55 -3.68 -7.73
C LEU A 37 -17.35 -2.64 -6.93
N TYR A 38 -16.74 -2.16 -5.84
CA TYR A 38 -17.35 -1.16 -4.96
C TYR A 38 -16.47 0.09 -4.83
N ASN A 39 -17.11 1.25 -4.82
CA ASN A 39 -16.50 2.54 -4.50
C ASN A 39 -17.47 3.40 -3.68
N SER A 40 -17.17 4.66 -3.43
CA SER A 40 -17.99 5.56 -2.62
C SER A 40 -19.42 5.76 -3.18
N SER A 41 -19.68 5.51 -4.47
CA SER A 41 -20.98 5.70 -5.07
C SER A 41 -21.93 4.49 -4.89
N ASN A 42 -21.40 3.30 -4.67
CA ASN A 42 -22.20 2.07 -4.56
C ASN A 42 -21.87 1.21 -3.32
N ILE A 43 -21.02 1.68 -2.42
CA ILE A 43 -20.57 0.90 -1.26
C ILE A 43 -21.71 0.43 -0.35
N GLU A 44 -22.82 1.16 -0.29
CA GLU A 44 -23.99 0.77 0.50
C GLU A 44 -24.60 -0.58 0.05
N SER A 45 -24.45 -0.95 -1.23
CA SER A 45 -24.98 -2.20 -1.75
C SER A 45 -24.15 -3.45 -1.37
N ILE A 46 -22.99 -3.28 -0.73
CA ILE A 46 -22.18 -4.41 -0.21
C ILE A 46 -22.77 -5.02 1.06
N LYS A 47 -23.65 -4.30 1.77
CA LYS A 47 -24.24 -4.74 3.04
C LYS A 47 -25.00 -6.06 2.89
N GLY A 48 -24.74 -6.98 3.80
CA GLY A 48 -25.36 -8.31 3.82
C GLY A 48 -24.83 -9.28 2.76
N MET A 49 -23.83 -8.87 1.96
CA MET A 49 -23.25 -9.74 0.94
C MET A 49 -22.21 -10.70 1.53
N GLU A 50 -21.99 -11.82 0.83
CA GLU A 50 -21.04 -12.87 1.22
C GLU A 50 -20.05 -13.09 0.08
N PHE A 51 -18.74 -13.19 0.41
CA PHE A 51 -17.64 -13.32 -0.53
C PHE A 51 -16.62 -14.37 -0.06
N ASP A 52 -15.97 -15.05 -1.01
CA ASP A 52 -14.79 -15.85 -0.70
C ASP A 52 -13.58 -14.95 -0.43
N LEU A 53 -13.44 -13.87 -1.19
CA LEU A 53 -12.35 -12.90 -1.02
C LEU A 53 -12.86 -11.47 -1.14
N VAL A 54 -12.56 -10.66 -0.13
CA VAL A 54 -12.70 -9.21 -0.20
C VAL A 54 -11.32 -8.57 -0.20
N VAL A 55 -11.02 -7.74 -1.19
CA VAL A 55 -9.84 -6.87 -1.18
C VAL A 55 -10.31 -5.43 -0.99
N CYS A 56 -9.92 -4.80 0.11
CA CYS A 56 -10.32 -3.44 0.46
C CYS A 56 -9.14 -2.47 0.33
N ALA A 57 -9.21 -1.60 -0.68
CA ALA A 57 -8.28 -0.51 -0.94
C ALA A 57 -9.00 0.86 -0.90
N ALA A 58 -10.05 0.99 -0.07
CA ALA A 58 -10.98 2.12 -0.10
C ALA A 58 -10.62 3.26 0.86
N ALA A 59 -9.65 3.07 1.77
CA ALA A 59 -9.24 4.14 2.67
C ALA A 59 -8.68 5.34 1.87
N PRO A 60 -9.13 6.59 2.13
CA PRO A 60 -8.61 7.76 1.41
C PRO A 60 -7.08 7.87 1.52
N ALA A 61 -6.37 8.12 0.42
CA ALA A 61 -4.89 8.03 0.37
C ALA A 61 -4.18 9.40 0.36
N VAL A 62 -4.87 10.48 0.74
CA VAL A 62 -4.32 11.85 0.73
C VAL A 62 -3.94 12.27 2.15
N LYS A 63 -2.72 11.91 2.57
CA LYS A 63 -2.20 12.11 3.94
C LYS A 63 -2.34 13.57 4.43
N TRP A 64 -1.89 14.54 3.62
CA TRP A 64 -1.96 15.95 4.02
C TRP A 64 -3.41 16.42 4.25
N LYS A 65 -4.38 15.97 3.42
CA LYS A 65 -5.80 16.31 3.57
C LYS A 65 -6.37 15.70 4.85
N ALA A 66 -6.08 14.42 5.12
CA ALA A 66 -6.53 13.74 6.33
C ALA A 66 -5.98 14.42 7.60
N ASN A 67 -4.74 14.90 7.57
CA ASN A 67 -4.14 15.62 8.70
C ASN A 67 -4.70 17.05 8.86
N GLN A 68 -5.12 17.71 7.78
CA GLN A 68 -5.77 19.04 7.83
C GLN A 68 -7.26 18.96 8.21
N ALA A 69 -7.96 17.90 7.82
CA ALA A 69 -9.39 17.70 8.09
C ALA A 69 -9.63 16.34 8.74
N PRO A 70 -9.16 16.12 9.99
CA PRO A 70 -9.20 14.81 10.63
C PRO A 70 -10.62 14.29 10.88
N GLU A 71 -11.58 15.17 11.13
CA GLU A 71 -12.98 14.80 11.35
C GLU A 71 -13.62 14.27 10.06
N GLU A 72 -13.36 14.91 8.92
CA GLU A 72 -13.82 14.43 7.60
C GLU A 72 -13.21 13.05 7.27
N ASP A 73 -11.91 12.90 7.51
CA ASP A 73 -11.21 11.63 7.28
C ASP A 73 -11.77 10.51 8.15
N LEU A 74 -11.99 10.77 9.45
CA LEU A 74 -12.59 9.80 10.36
C LEU A 74 -14.04 9.46 9.95
N ALA A 75 -14.82 10.44 9.52
CA ALA A 75 -16.17 10.20 9.03
C ALA A 75 -16.19 9.27 7.83
N ASN A 76 -15.27 9.45 6.87
CA ASN A 76 -15.12 8.56 5.71
C ASN A 76 -14.74 7.12 6.13
N ILE A 77 -13.84 6.97 7.10
CA ILE A 77 -13.48 5.64 7.64
C ILE A 77 -14.68 5.01 8.36
N ASN A 78 -15.43 5.76 9.17
CA ASN A 78 -16.60 5.26 9.85
C ASN A 78 -17.72 4.83 8.88
N GLN A 79 -17.91 5.58 7.78
CA GLN A 79 -18.85 5.19 6.73
C GLN A 79 -18.43 3.87 6.08
N LEU A 80 -17.16 3.71 5.74
CA LEU A 80 -16.63 2.46 5.20
C LEU A 80 -16.85 1.30 6.17
N ILE A 81 -16.50 1.46 7.45
CA ILE A 81 -16.72 0.47 8.49
C ILE A 81 -18.21 0.11 8.61
N SER A 82 -19.11 1.10 8.54
CA SER A 82 -20.56 0.87 8.64
C SER A 82 -21.12 -0.03 7.54
N CYS A 83 -20.50 -0.04 6.36
CA CYS A 83 -20.85 -0.93 5.26
C CYS A 83 -20.20 -2.31 5.44
N LEU A 84 -18.92 -2.33 5.77
CA LEU A 84 -18.14 -3.58 5.86
C LEU A 84 -18.54 -4.48 7.04
N LYS A 85 -19.07 -3.91 8.14
CA LYS A 85 -19.51 -4.70 9.30
C LYS A 85 -20.63 -5.69 9.02
N GLU A 86 -21.38 -5.49 7.93
CA GLU A 86 -22.49 -6.35 7.49
C GLU A 86 -22.05 -7.36 6.40
N VAL A 87 -20.78 -7.34 6.01
CA VAL A 87 -20.19 -8.23 5.00
C VAL A 87 -19.68 -9.51 5.67
N LYS A 88 -19.90 -10.66 5.01
CA LYS A 88 -19.21 -11.90 5.33
C LYS A 88 -18.13 -12.17 4.29
N ALA A 89 -16.94 -12.53 4.74
CA ALA A 89 -15.83 -12.88 3.88
C ALA A 89 -15.11 -14.11 4.45
N GLU A 90 -14.80 -15.08 3.60
CA GLU A 90 -13.90 -16.18 3.99
C GLU A 90 -12.48 -15.65 4.20
N LYS A 91 -12.00 -14.79 3.30
CA LYS A 91 -10.74 -14.06 3.42
C LYS A 91 -10.96 -12.56 3.21
N PHE A 92 -10.46 -11.73 4.13
CA PHE A 92 -10.48 -10.28 4.00
C PHE A 92 -9.07 -9.72 3.89
N VAL A 93 -8.74 -9.03 2.80
CA VAL A 93 -7.45 -8.34 2.59
C VAL A 93 -7.66 -6.85 2.71
N LEU A 94 -7.00 -6.21 3.67
CA LEU A 94 -6.99 -4.75 3.83
C LEU A 94 -5.68 -4.18 3.31
N ILE A 95 -5.77 -3.24 2.38
CA ILE A 95 -4.64 -2.39 1.99
C ILE A 95 -4.58 -1.22 2.96
N SER A 96 -3.56 -1.23 3.80
CA SER A 96 -3.25 -0.23 4.82
C SER A 96 -1.96 0.52 4.47
N THR A 97 -1.38 1.20 5.43
CA THR A 97 -0.19 2.05 5.25
C THR A 97 0.82 1.86 6.37
N VAL A 98 2.10 2.00 6.06
CA VAL A 98 3.17 2.08 7.06
C VAL A 98 3.10 3.37 7.91
N ASP A 99 2.31 4.36 7.52
CA ASP A 99 2.09 5.60 8.30
C ASP A 99 1.31 5.36 9.62
N VAL A 100 0.89 4.15 9.91
CA VAL A 100 0.39 3.76 11.26
C VAL A 100 1.51 3.79 12.30
N TYR A 101 2.77 3.66 11.89
CA TYR A 101 3.93 3.81 12.78
C TYR A 101 4.23 5.29 13.03
N THR A 102 4.18 5.71 14.29
CA THR A 102 4.48 7.11 14.68
C THR A 102 5.91 7.49 14.39
N THR A 103 6.84 6.54 14.59
CA THR A 103 8.28 6.71 14.29
C THR A 103 8.69 5.57 13.36
N PRO A 104 8.79 5.82 12.05
CA PRO A 104 8.99 4.76 11.06
C PRO A 104 10.48 4.36 10.92
N ILE A 105 11.17 4.14 12.05
CA ILE A 105 12.59 3.80 12.09
C ILE A 105 12.79 2.47 12.81
N LYS A 106 13.27 1.47 12.07
CA LYS A 106 13.54 0.11 12.55
C LYS A 106 12.32 -0.55 13.19
N VAL A 107 11.17 -0.33 12.58
CA VAL A 107 9.88 -0.91 12.98
C VAL A 107 9.49 -2.04 12.03
N ASP A 108 8.83 -3.05 12.56
CA ASP A 108 8.31 -4.20 11.83
C ASP A 108 6.90 -4.59 12.33
N GLU A 109 6.37 -5.72 11.88
CA GLU A 109 5.03 -6.19 12.22
C GLU A 109 4.83 -6.47 13.72
N SER A 110 5.92 -6.72 14.47
CA SER A 110 5.88 -6.93 15.93
C SER A 110 5.84 -5.62 16.73
N THR A 111 6.09 -4.50 16.07
CA THR A 111 6.15 -3.18 16.73
C THR A 111 4.76 -2.73 17.18
N ASN A 112 4.63 -2.41 18.46
CA ASN A 112 3.38 -1.91 19.02
C ASN A 112 3.07 -0.49 18.50
N ILE A 113 1.86 -0.31 17.94
CA ILE A 113 1.41 0.98 17.40
C ILE A 113 0.95 1.90 18.52
N GLN A 114 1.54 3.10 18.59
CA GLN A 114 1.20 4.17 19.55
C GLN A 114 0.16 5.11 18.93
N ALA A 115 -1.09 4.64 18.79
CA ALA A 115 -2.15 5.35 18.07
C ALA A 115 -2.47 6.73 18.65
N GLU A 116 -2.29 6.95 19.98
CA GLU A 116 -2.58 8.22 20.65
C GLU A 116 -1.66 9.35 20.18
N THR A 117 -0.44 9.03 19.79
CA THR A 117 0.57 10.00 19.36
C THR A 117 0.71 10.06 17.83
N ALA A 118 -0.03 9.21 17.10
CA ALA A 118 0.01 9.19 15.65
C ALA A 118 -0.74 10.39 15.03
N GLU A 119 -0.24 10.85 13.88
CA GLU A 119 -0.96 11.79 13.03
C GLU A 119 -2.33 11.23 12.60
N PRO A 120 -3.35 12.07 12.41
CA PRO A 120 -4.72 11.61 12.08
C PRO A 120 -4.78 10.59 10.97
N TYR A 121 -4.01 10.77 9.90
CA TYR A 121 -3.95 9.81 8.78
C TYR A 121 -3.59 8.40 9.25
N GLY A 122 -2.49 8.23 9.96
CA GLY A 122 -2.03 6.93 10.48
C GLY A 122 -2.99 6.36 11.52
N LYS A 123 -3.44 7.21 12.46
CA LYS A 123 -4.39 6.84 13.52
C LYS A 123 -5.68 6.24 12.97
N HIS A 124 -6.29 6.87 11.96
CA HIS A 124 -7.56 6.40 11.41
C HIS A 124 -7.40 5.13 10.56
N ARG A 125 -6.23 4.93 9.89
CA ARG A 125 -5.94 3.67 9.19
C ARG A 125 -5.71 2.54 10.19
N PHE A 126 -5.02 2.80 11.30
CA PHE A 126 -4.89 1.82 12.36
C PHE A 126 -6.24 1.45 13.00
N TYR A 127 -7.12 2.42 13.19
CA TYR A 127 -8.50 2.16 13.62
C TYR A 127 -9.25 1.22 12.65
N LEU A 128 -9.08 1.41 11.34
CA LEU A 128 -9.63 0.48 10.34
C LEU A 128 -8.98 -0.90 10.41
N GLU A 129 -7.65 -1.00 10.65
CA GLU A 129 -6.98 -2.28 10.88
C GLU A 129 -7.56 -3.03 12.08
N GLN A 130 -7.80 -2.32 13.20
CA GLN A 130 -8.40 -2.90 14.40
C GLN A 130 -9.81 -3.43 14.12
N PHE A 131 -10.63 -2.69 13.39
CA PHE A 131 -11.96 -3.14 12.97
C PHE A 131 -11.87 -4.44 12.15
N VAL A 132 -10.98 -4.50 11.16
CA VAL A 132 -10.81 -5.70 10.31
C VAL A 132 -10.37 -6.90 11.13
N THR A 133 -9.39 -6.73 12.01
CA THR A 133 -8.89 -7.78 12.90
C THR A 133 -9.96 -8.34 13.83
N GLN A 134 -10.86 -7.48 14.33
CA GLN A 134 -11.92 -7.87 15.24
C GLN A 134 -13.13 -8.52 14.53
N THR A 135 -13.34 -8.17 13.26
CA THR A 135 -14.56 -8.56 12.53
C THR A 135 -14.34 -9.80 11.65
N PHE A 136 -13.18 -9.91 11.00
CA PHE A 136 -12.91 -10.98 10.04
C PHE A 136 -11.89 -11.97 10.62
N HIS A 137 -12.32 -13.21 10.82
CA HIS A 137 -11.48 -14.26 11.40
C HIS A 137 -10.25 -14.54 10.56
N ASP A 138 -10.43 -14.70 9.25
CA ASP A 138 -9.33 -14.86 8.30
C ASP A 138 -9.09 -13.54 7.55
N HIS A 139 -8.11 -12.78 8.01
CA HIS A 139 -7.74 -11.49 7.44
C HIS A 139 -6.25 -11.43 7.08
N LEU A 140 -5.93 -10.49 6.20
CA LEU A 140 -4.57 -10.08 5.87
C LEU A 140 -4.53 -8.56 5.80
N ILE A 141 -3.73 -7.92 6.62
CA ILE A 141 -3.46 -6.49 6.57
C ILE A 141 -2.12 -6.27 5.89
N ILE A 142 -2.10 -5.46 4.84
CA ILE A 142 -0.88 -5.11 4.09
C ILE A 142 -0.59 -3.64 4.30
N ARG A 143 0.51 -3.32 4.95
CA ARG A 143 0.98 -1.95 5.12
C ARG A 143 1.92 -1.58 3.99
N LEU A 144 1.46 -0.70 3.11
CA LEU A 144 2.22 -0.22 1.96
C LEU A 144 3.04 1.02 2.31
N PRO A 145 4.30 1.12 1.83
CA PRO A 145 5.14 2.32 1.91
C PRO A 145 4.78 3.33 0.81
N GLY A 146 5.73 4.17 0.41
CA GLY A 146 5.62 4.96 -0.83
C GLY A 146 5.46 4.04 -2.05
N LEU A 147 4.66 4.46 -3.03
CA LEU A 147 4.29 3.63 -4.17
C LEU A 147 4.78 4.23 -5.47
N PHE A 148 5.18 3.38 -6.44
CA PHE A 148 5.40 3.81 -7.81
C PHE A 148 4.91 2.76 -8.81
N GLY A 149 4.57 3.21 -10.01
CA GLY A 149 4.01 2.40 -11.08
C GLY A 149 3.08 3.22 -11.97
N LYS A 150 2.49 2.60 -12.97
CA LYS A 150 1.60 3.26 -13.93
C LYS A 150 0.48 4.03 -13.22
N GLY A 151 0.30 5.30 -13.61
CA GLY A 151 -0.71 6.17 -13.01
C GLY A 151 -0.26 6.90 -11.74
N LEU A 152 1.03 6.90 -11.41
CA LEU A 152 1.60 7.69 -10.33
C LEU A 152 1.30 9.18 -10.52
N LYS A 153 0.83 9.87 -9.45
CA LYS A 153 0.43 11.30 -9.51
C LYS A 153 1.10 12.19 -8.47
N LYS A 154 1.89 11.60 -7.57
CA LYS A 154 2.53 12.33 -6.46
C LYS A 154 3.67 11.52 -5.88
N ASN A 155 4.59 12.11 -5.25
CA ASN A 155 5.79 11.74 -4.51
C ASN A 155 7.07 12.17 -5.23
N PHE A 156 8.23 11.98 -4.60
CA PHE A 156 9.50 12.43 -5.14
C PHE A 156 9.83 11.85 -6.54
N ILE A 157 9.43 10.60 -6.83
CA ILE A 157 9.64 9.99 -8.16
C ILE A 157 8.81 10.74 -9.22
N TYR A 158 7.54 11.04 -8.92
CA TYR A 158 6.68 11.85 -9.79
C TYR A 158 7.27 13.24 -10.00
N ASP A 159 7.68 13.89 -8.90
CA ASP A 159 8.25 15.23 -8.96
C ASP A 159 9.53 15.27 -9.79
N LEU A 160 10.35 14.23 -9.70
CA LEU A 160 11.58 14.08 -10.48
C LEU A 160 11.32 13.89 -12.00
N ILE A 161 10.25 13.15 -12.37
CA ILE A 161 9.86 12.94 -13.76
C ILE A 161 9.34 14.23 -14.40
N HIS A 162 8.56 15.03 -13.64
CA HIS A 162 7.83 16.19 -14.12
C HIS A 162 8.49 17.54 -13.78
N ASP A 163 9.69 17.53 -13.19
CA ASP A 163 10.37 18.73 -12.68
C ASP A 163 9.46 19.59 -11.78
N ASN A 164 8.73 18.90 -10.88
CA ASN A 164 7.73 19.50 -10.01
C ASN A 164 8.20 19.53 -8.56
N ALA A 165 8.07 20.67 -7.88
CA ALA A 165 8.27 20.82 -6.42
C ALA A 165 9.57 20.20 -5.84
N LEU A 166 10.61 19.99 -6.63
CA LEU A 166 11.89 19.37 -6.21
C LEU A 166 12.55 20.12 -5.06
N HIS A 167 12.35 21.45 -4.97
CA HIS A 167 12.84 22.30 -3.90
C HIS A 167 12.27 21.96 -2.51
N LEU A 168 11.18 21.16 -2.44
CA LEU A 168 10.58 20.72 -1.18
C LEU A 168 11.24 19.46 -0.60
N THR A 169 12.09 18.77 -1.36
CA THR A 169 12.72 17.52 -0.92
C THR A 169 14.20 17.73 -0.65
N HIS A 170 14.62 17.39 0.58
CA HIS A 170 16.04 17.40 0.94
C HIS A 170 16.75 16.20 0.29
N TYR A 171 17.95 16.40 -0.28
CA TYR A 171 18.68 15.38 -1.03
C TYR A 171 19.06 14.12 -0.21
N LEU A 172 19.19 14.27 1.12
CA LEU A 172 19.44 13.17 2.05
C LEU A 172 18.17 12.51 2.59
N SER A 173 16.96 12.97 2.19
CA SER A 173 15.75 12.29 2.61
C SER A 173 15.73 10.86 2.10
N GLU A 174 15.48 9.91 3.00
CA GLU A 174 15.39 8.49 2.72
C GLU A 174 13.94 8.04 2.68
N PHE A 175 13.57 7.35 1.62
CA PHE A 175 12.24 6.86 1.35
C PHE A 175 12.27 5.35 1.13
N GLN A 176 11.11 4.72 1.31
CA GLN A 176 10.89 3.35 0.87
C GLN A 176 9.83 3.36 -0.21
N PHE A 177 10.13 2.75 -1.35
CA PHE A 177 9.24 2.73 -2.50
C PHE A 177 8.96 1.31 -2.97
N TYR A 178 7.68 0.97 -3.07
CA TYR A 178 7.19 -0.32 -3.53
C TYR A 178 6.68 -0.20 -4.97
N ASN A 179 7.13 -1.11 -5.84
CA ASN A 179 6.71 -1.20 -7.23
C ASN A 179 5.35 -1.89 -7.33
N MET A 180 4.34 -1.15 -7.74
CA MET A 180 2.96 -1.62 -7.85
C MET A 180 2.76 -2.75 -8.87
N ASN A 181 3.71 -2.98 -9.78
CA ASN A 181 3.63 -4.08 -10.75
C ASN A 181 3.64 -5.47 -10.08
N HIS A 182 4.11 -5.58 -8.84
CA HIS A 182 4.17 -6.84 -8.09
C HIS A 182 2.98 -7.05 -7.14
N LEU A 183 2.05 -6.09 -7.07
CA LEU A 183 1.09 -6.02 -5.97
C LEU A 183 0.23 -7.27 -5.83
N TRP A 184 -0.37 -7.76 -6.92
CA TRP A 184 -1.25 -8.93 -6.83
C TRP A 184 -0.48 -10.21 -6.52
N ASP A 185 0.68 -10.41 -7.12
CA ASP A 185 1.53 -11.59 -6.88
C ASP A 185 2.02 -11.64 -5.43
N ASP A 186 2.41 -10.49 -4.87
CA ASP A 186 2.84 -10.39 -3.48
C ASP A 186 1.66 -10.58 -2.50
N ILE A 187 0.46 -10.10 -2.83
CA ILE A 187 -0.77 -10.42 -2.08
C ILE A 187 -1.03 -11.91 -2.06
N GLN A 188 -0.97 -12.59 -3.23
CA GLN A 188 -1.17 -14.02 -3.33
C GLN A 188 -0.12 -14.80 -2.53
N THR A 189 1.13 -14.33 -2.56
CA THR A 189 2.23 -14.90 -1.77
C THR A 189 1.94 -14.80 -0.27
N ALA A 190 1.48 -13.64 0.20
CA ALA A 190 1.12 -13.44 1.61
C ALA A 190 -0.06 -14.33 2.04
N ILE A 191 -1.09 -14.47 1.20
CA ILE A 191 -2.24 -15.36 1.44
C ILE A 191 -1.79 -16.82 1.50
N ALA A 192 -0.98 -17.27 0.55
CA ALA A 192 -0.48 -18.66 0.48
C ALA A 192 0.37 -19.05 1.71
N ASN A 193 1.02 -18.05 2.34
CA ASN A 193 1.78 -18.23 3.58
C ASN A 193 0.97 -17.95 4.86
N SER A 194 -0.36 -17.81 4.75
CA SER A 194 -1.29 -17.58 5.88
C SER A 194 -0.90 -16.40 6.76
N LEU A 195 -0.36 -15.32 6.16
CA LEU A 195 -0.04 -14.12 6.91
C LEU A 195 -1.32 -13.37 7.29
N SER A 196 -1.33 -12.77 8.49
CA SER A 196 -2.40 -11.89 8.96
C SER A 196 -2.03 -10.41 8.91
N LEU A 197 -0.73 -10.10 8.94
CA LEU A 197 -0.18 -8.75 8.85
C LEU A 197 1.18 -8.79 8.15
N VAL A 198 1.44 -7.88 7.22
CA VAL A 198 2.74 -7.76 6.56
C VAL A 198 3.04 -6.31 6.14
N ASN A 199 4.27 -5.86 6.36
CA ASN A 199 4.81 -4.63 5.78
C ASN A 199 5.42 -4.94 4.41
N PHE A 200 4.93 -4.33 3.33
CA PHE A 200 5.60 -4.42 2.03
C PHE A 200 6.81 -3.48 2.00
N ALA A 201 7.73 -3.73 2.91
CA ALA A 201 8.89 -2.89 3.17
C ALA A 201 10.04 -3.20 2.20
N THR A 202 10.54 -2.17 1.54
CA THR A 202 11.72 -2.22 0.68
C THR A 202 12.89 -1.50 1.36
N GLU A 203 14.13 -1.81 0.99
CA GLU A 203 15.30 -1.13 1.56
C GLU A 203 15.28 0.37 1.25
N PRO A 204 15.56 1.25 2.22
CA PRO A 204 15.50 2.70 2.04
C PRO A 204 16.46 3.20 0.95
N VAL A 205 15.96 4.16 0.16
CA VAL A 205 16.70 4.85 -0.91
C VAL A 205 16.63 6.36 -0.69
N SER A 206 17.73 7.06 -0.85
CA SER A 206 17.76 8.52 -0.71
C SER A 206 17.30 9.23 -1.98
N ALA A 207 16.82 10.47 -1.84
CA ALA A 207 16.44 11.30 -2.97
C ALA A 207 17.59 11.45 -3.99
N LYS A 208 18.82 11.65 -3.53
CA LYS A 208 20.01 11.73 -4.41
C LYS A 208 20.27 10.42 -5.17
N GLU A 209 20.12 9.25 -4.51
CA GLU A 209 20.30 7.95 -5.16
C GLU A 209 19.26 7.71 -6.24
N ILE A 210 17.98 8.09 -5.97
CA ILE A 210 16.89 8.00 -6.95
C ILE A 210 17.17 8.88 -8.16
N ALA A 211 17.55 10.15 -7.94
CA ALA A 211 17.86 11.09 -9.02
C ALA A 211 19.07 10.64 -9.84
N GLN A 212 20.10 10.13 -9.21
CA GLN A 212 21.28 9.58 -9.88
C GLN A 212 20.94 8.35 -10.71
N ALA A 213 20.20 7.38 -10.12
CA ALA A 213 19.82 6.15 -10.81
C ALA A 213 18.83 6.39 -11.96
N GLY A 214 17.81 7.23 -11.74
CA GLY A 214 16.72 7.47 -12.68
C GLY A 214 17.06 8.41 -13.82
N LEU A 215 17.77 9.50 -13.56
CA LEU A 215 18.04 10.56 -14.54
C LEU A 215 19.52 10.92 -14.73
N ASN A 216 20.41 10.27 -14.01
CA ASN A 216 21.85 10.58 -13.99
C ASN A 216 22.13 12.04 -13.60
N ILE A 217 21.36 12.59 -12.67
CA ILE A 217 21.54 13.95 -12.15
C ILE A 217 22.07 13.93 -10.70
N ASN A 218 22.95 14.87 -10.40
CA ASN A 218 23.41 15.12 -9.05
C ASN A 218 22.39 16.01 -8.32
N PHE A 219 21.44 15.38 -7.61
CA PHE A 219 20.45 16.08 -6.80
C PHE A 219 21.04 16.45 -5.44
N SER A 220 21.17 17.74 -5.16
CA SER A 220 21.83 18.29 -3.98
C SER A 220 21.00 19.34 -3.24
N ASN A 221 19.67 19.37 -3.47
CA ASN A 221 18.79 20.34 -2.86
C ASN A 221 18.76 20.19 -1.33
N GLU A 222 18.98 21.27 -0.61
CA GLU A 222 18.85 21.37 0.84
C GLU A 222 17.57 22.12 1.20
N THR A 223 16.93 21.74 2.30
CA THR A 223 15.72 22.38 2.80
C THR A 223 15.92 22.82 4.24
N GLU A 224 15.15 23.83 4.68
CA GLU A 224 15.16 24.24 6.10
C GLU A 224 14.72 23.11 7.05
N LYS A 225 13.82 22.24 6.58
CA LYS A 225 13.41 21.04 7.32
C LYS A 225 14.49 19.98 7.23
N LYS A 226 14.71 19.27 8.32
CA LYS A 226 15.60 18.10 8.35
C LYS A 226 15.13 17.06 7.34
N PRO A 227 16.07 16.28 6.75
CA PRO A 227 15.71 15.16 5.90
C PRO A 227 14.80 14.18 6.65
N VAL A 228 13.80 13.66 5.98
CA VAL A 228 12.99 12.56 6.49
C VAL A 228 13.74 11.24 6.33
N SER A 229 13.51 10.30 7.23
CA SER A 229 14.08 8.95 7.13
C SER A 229 12.99 7.94 7.44
N TYR A 230 12.86 6.94 6.55
CA TYR A 230 11.98 5.80 6.71
C TYR A 230 12.83 4.53 6.71
N ASP A 231 12.64 3.68 7.72
CA ASP A 231 13.28 2.36 7.84
C ASP A 231 12.29 1.38 8.48
N MET A 232 11.23 1.07 7.71
CA MET A 232 10.28 0.03 8.08
C MET A 232 10.75 -1.29 7.49
N ARG A 233 10.63 -2.36 8.26
CA ARG A 233 11.13 -3.69 7.98
C ARG A 233 10.01 -4.70 7.92
N SER A 234 10.29 -5.89 7.43
CA SER A 234 9.36 -7.00 7.45
C SER A 234 10.00 -8.25 8.03
N LEU A 235 9.32 -8.86 9.00
CA LEU A 235 9.68 -10.19 9.53
C LEU A 235 9.54 -11.29 8.47
N TYR A 236 8.79 -11.02 7.41
CA TYR A 236 8.43 -11.96 6.35
C TYR A 236 9.16 -11.69 5.03
N SER A 237 10.20 -10.84 5.03
CA SER A 237 10.97 -10.48 3.83
C SER A 237 11.42 -11.68 3.01
N HIS A 238 11.82 -12.78 3.68
CA HIS A 238 12.36 -13.99 3.09
C HIS A 238 11.38 -14.77 2.19
N ILE A 239 10.06 -14.54 2.31
CA ILE A 239 9.05 -15.17 1.47
C ILE A 239 8.81 -14.42 0.15
N PHE A 240 9.29 -13.19 0.00
CA PHE A 240 9.03 -12.35 -1.18
C PHE A 240 10.20 -12.29 -2.18
N GLY A 241 11.12 -13.25 -2.12
CA GLY A 241 12.06 -13.50 -3.21
C GLY A 241 13.49 -13.00 -3.04
N ASP A 242 13.79 -12.11 -2.10
CA ASP A 242 15.17 -11.72 -1.80
C ASP A 242 15.67 -12.46 -0.54
N ARG A 243 16.07 -13.73 -0.73
CA ARG A 243 16.46 -14.63 0.38
C ARG A 243 17.67 -14.15 1.17
N ASP A 244 18.48 -13.30 0.57
CA ASP A 244 19.69 -12.76 1.20
C ASP A 244 19.37 -11.52 2.06
N ASN A 245 18.21 -10.87 1.84
CA ASN A 245 17.78 -9.73 2.61
C ASN A 245 16.78 -10.16 3.69
N LYS A 246 17.23 -10.10 4.95
CA LYS A 246 16.43 -10.55 6.10
C LYS A 246 15.45 -9.52 6.66
N GLU A 247 15.50 -8.29 6.19
CA GLU A 247 14.74 -7.16 6.75
C GLU A 247 13.80 -6.50 5.72
N TYR A 248 14.08 -6.67 4.41
CA TYR A 248 13.33 -6.01 3.34
C TYR A 248 12.97 -6.98 2.24
N MET A 249 11.79 -6.83 1.64
CA MET A 249 11.33 -7.64 0.51
C MET A 249 12.21 -7.47 -0.73
N LYS A 250 12.83 -6.29 -0.88
CA LYS A 250 13.74 -5.96 -1.98
C LYS A 250 14.92 -5.14 -1.48
N SER A 251 16.11 -5.46 -1.97
CA SER A 251 17.32 -4.71 -1.72
C SER A 251 17.31 -3.35 -2.42
N LYS A 252 18.06 -2.39 -1.89
CA LYS A 252 18.27 -1.05 -2.45
C LYS A 252 18.60 -1.09 -3.95
N GLY A 253 19.50 -1.98 -4.34
CA GLY A 253 19.93 -2.12 -5.74
C GLY A 253 18.76 -2.49 -6.66
N LYS A 254 17.90 -3.43 -6.24
CA LYS A 254 16.69 -3.81 -7.00
C LYS A 254 15.69 -2.68 -7.07
N VAL A 255 15.44 -1.99 -5.94
CA VAL A 255 14.54 -0.84 -5.89
C VAL A 255 14.98 0.26 -6.85
N LEU A 256 16.25 0.64 -6.83
CA LEU A 256 16.80 1.66 -7.73
C LEU A 256 16.73 1.24 -9.20
N GLN A 257 16.98 -0.04 -9.50
CA GLN A 257 16.84 -0.58 -10.85
C GLN A 257 15.39 -0.49 -11.36
N GLU A 258 14.41 -0.86 -10.53
CA GLU A 258 12.99 -0.79 -10.88
C GLU A 258 12.51 0.67 -11.04
N ILE A 259 12.95 1.58 -10.16
CA ILE A 259 12.65 3.02 -10.27
C ILE A 259 13.22 3.58 -11.57
N LYS A 260 14.47 3.24 -11.91
CA LYS A 260 15.09 3.65 -13.19
C LYS A 260 14.26 3.20 -14.38
N ALA A 261 13.89 1.93 -14.46
CA ALA A 261 13.09 1.38 -15.54
C ALA A 261 11.74 2.10 -15.67
N PHE A 262 11.07 2.36 -14.54
CA PHE A 262 9.81 3.11 -14.48
C PHE A 262 9.97 4.56 -15.00
N ILE A 263 10.99 5.29 -14.55
CA ILE A 263 11.27 6.65 -15.02
C ILE A 263 11.54 6.68 -16.52
N GLU A 264 12.30 5.72 -17.04
CA GLU A 264 12.59 5.61 -18.48
C GLU A 264 11.31 5.32 -19.30
N GLU A 265 10.40 4.50 -18.80
CA GLU A 265 9.11 4.21 -19.41
C GLU A 265 8.20 5.44 -19.46
N GLU A 266 8.00 6.10 -18.30
CA GLU A 266 7.18 7.32 -18.20
C GLU A 266 7.71 8.45 -19.09
N LYS A 267 9.04 8.67 -19.12
CA LYS A 267 9.64 9.69 -19.98
C LYS A 267 9.52 9.38 -21.48
N ARG A 268 9.44 8.10 -21.86
CA ARG A 268 9.13 7.73 -23.26
C ARG A 268 7.67 8.02 -23.61
N ALA A 269 6.76 7.82 -22.67
CA ALA A 269 5.34 8.12 -22.89
C ALA A 269 5.01 9.62 -22.94
N LEU A 270 5.87 10.48 -22.38
CA LEU A 270 5.73 11.94 -22.39
C LEU A 270 6.31 12.61 -23.66
N ARG A 271 7.04 11.86 -24.50
CA ARG A 271 7.58 12.34 -25.80
C ARG A 271 6.62 12.11 -26.95
#